data_50b3af8a53db5e911efa26087e7d3230
#
_entry.id   50b3af8a53db5e911efa26087e7d3230
#
_cell.length_a   1.000
_cell.length_b   1.000
_cell.length_c   1.000
_cell.angle_alpha   90.00
_cell.angle_beta   90.00
_cell.angle_gamma   90.00
#
_symmetry.space_group_name_H-M   'P 1'
#
loop_
_entity.id
_entity.type
_entity.pdbx_description
1 polymer ?
#
loop_
_entity_poly.entity_id
_entity_poly.type
_entity_poly.pdbx_seq_one_letter_code
_entity_poly.pdbx_strand_id
1 'polypeptide(L)'
;MNEKSISSINKVGYAFDDVLLIPKKSPILSRKSIDTTTYFSKNIKLNIPIISANMDAVTEAPMAITMASLGGIGIIHRFMNIEQQVEQVQQVKRSEGIMIEQPITIKPEGSIFQVKELMSNHKIGGILVVDNDYKLLGIVTKRDLFFEYDDNKAVKEIMTSDNLITAPEGLSLDDAKKIFMKNKIEKLPIVNSKNVLVGLITSKDIYKRERIPISLKDSKGRLMVGAAIGVRDEDIKRAELLVNAGVDAIVIDIAHGHSDLTLKMINKIQNLLDGVDLIAGNVATANGTKDLIDAGVDAVKVGVGSGSICITRIVTGAGVPQLTAIMDCASVAQDSNIPIIADGGIRTSGD
;
A
#
# COMPACT_ATOMS: atom_id res chain seq x y z
N MET A 1 36.17 20.39 26.80
CA MET A 1 34.99 19.51 26.88
C MET A 1 34.33 19.72 28.23
N ASN A 2 33.07 20.15 28.28
CA ASN A 2 32.37 20.41 29.54
C ASN A 2 32.06 19.07 30.24
N GLU A 3 32.07 19.04 31.58
CA GLU A 3 31.76 17.83 32.38
C GLU A 3 30.43 17.16 31.99
N LYS A 4 29.45 17.89 31.46
CA LYS A 4 28.20 17.36 30.92
C LYS A 4 28.38 16.51 29.66
N SER A 5 29.44 16.67 28.87
CA SER A 5 29.71 15.87 27.67
C SER A 5 30.35 14.52 28.00
N ILE A 6 31.01 14.40 29.16
CA ILE A 6 31.65 13.15 29.60
C ILE A 6 30.59 12.19 30.23
N SER A 7 29.55 12.73 30.85
CA SER A 7 28.47 11.90 31.44
C SER A 7 27.65 11.12 30.40
N SER A 8 27.65 11.55 29.15
CA SER A 8 26.94 10.86 28.06
C SER A 8 27.70 9.63 27.54
N ILE A 9 29.02 9.56 27.73
CA ILE A 9 29.87 8.42 27.31
C ILE A 9 29.61 7.17 28.19
N ASN A 10 29.10 7.37 29.41
CA ASN A 10 28.84 6.28 30.35
C ASN A 10 27.43 5.66 30.23
N LYS A 11 26.60 6.10 29.27
CA LYS A 11 25.31 5.44 29.02
C LYS A 11 25.52 4.19 28.19
N VAL A 12 25.05 3.07 28.70
CA VAL A 12 25.02 1.80 27.96
C VAL A 12 23.82 1.80 27.05
N GLY A 13 24.02 1.52 25.77
CA GLY A 13 22.96 1.30 24.78
C GLY A 13 22.89 -0.17 24.40
N TYR A 14 21.68 -0.69 24.19
CA TYR A 14 21.42 -2.07 23.85
C TYR A 14 20.89 -2.22 22.42
N ALA A 15 21.43 -3.19 21.70
CA ALA A 15 20.84 -3.77 20.50
C ALA A 15 19.99 -5.01 20.88
N PHE A 16 19.28 -5.61 19.92
CA PHE A 16 18.51 -6.83 20.21
C PHE A 16 19.39 -8.02 20.60
N ASP A 17 20.62 -8.10 20.11
CA ASP A 17 21.59 -9.15 20.45
C ASP A 17 22.07 -9.10 21.91
N ASP A 18 21.90 -7.96 22.58
CA ASP A 18 22.41 -7.76 23.94
C ASP A 18 21.41 -8.22 25.02
N VAL A 19 20.19 -8.58 24.63
CA VAL A 19 19.10 -8.90 25.59
C VAL A 19 18.32 -10.13 25.17
N LEU A 20 17.66 -10.76 26.16
CA LEU A 20 16.72 -11.85 25.95
C LEU A 20 15.44 -11.58 26.76
N LEU A 21 14.31 -12.05 26.24
CA LEU A 21 13.06 -12.05 26.99
C LEU A 21 13.08 -13.12 28.08
N ILE A 22 12.76 -12.74 29.31
CA ILE A 22 12.62 -13.69 30.43
C ILE A 22 11.29 -14.43 30.25
N PRO A 23 11.31 -15.78 30.11
CA PRO A 23 10.08 -16.57 29.99
C PRO A 23 9.15 -16.40 31.20
N LYS A 24 7.87 -16.22 30.92
CA LYS A 24 6.83 -16.11 31.95
C LYS A 24 5.76 -17.17 31.74
N LYS A 25 4.96 -17.47 32.82
CA LYS A 25 3.78 -18.32 32.71
C LYS A 25 2.82 -17.74 31.64
N SER A 26 2.44 -18.56 30.67
CA SER A 26 1.52 -18.16 29.61
C SER A 26 0.17 -18.86 29.76
N PRO A 27 -0.96 -18.15 29.62
CA PRO A 27 -2.29 -18.74 29.53
C PRO A 27 -2.65 -19.26 28.14
N ILE A 28 -1.78 -19.07 27.15
CA ILE A 28 -2.04 -19.38 25.75
C ILE A 28 -1.94 -20.88 25.50
N LEU A 29 -3.04 -21.50 25.06
CA LEU A 29 -3.13 -22.93 24.78
C LEU A 29 -2.77 -23.30 23.34
N SER A 30 -2.86 -22.36 22.41
CA SER A 30 -2.58 -22.59 20.97
C SER A 30 -1.97 -21.36 20.32
N ARG A 31 -0.97 -21.57 19.44
CA ARG A 31 -0.38 -20.51 18.61
C ARG A 31 -1.41 -19.83 17.70
N LYS A 32 -2.51 -20.53 17.34
CA LYS A 32 -3.60 -19.98 16.51
C LYS A 32 -4.43 -18.91 17.21
N SER A 33 -4.36 -18.82 18.54
CA SER A 33 -5.09 -17.82 19.33
C SER A 33 -4.30 -16.54 19.58
N ILE A 34 -3.09 -16.41 18.99
CA ILE A 34 -2.26 -15.22 19.16
C ILE A 34 -2.70 -14.14 18.15
N ASP A 35 -3.03 -12.97 18.68
CA ASP A 35 -3.28 -11.77 17.90
C ASP A 35 -1.97 -11.01 17.69
N THR A 36 -1.56 -10.81 16.42
CA THR A 36 -0.37 -10.06 16.02
C THR A 36 -0.71 -8.69 15.46
N THR A 37 -1.98 -8.27 15.51
CA THR A 37 -2.39 -6.96 15.01
C THR A 37 -1.71 -5.83 15.76
N THR A 38 -1.39 -4.76 15.06
CA THR A 38 -0.75 -3.56 15.62
C THR A 38 -1.15 -2.32 14.84
N TYR A 39 -0.74 -1.14 15.31
CA TYR A 39 -0.94 0.11 14.60
C TYR A 39 0.33 0.51 13.84
N PHE A 40 0.19 0.76 12.54
CA PHE A 40 1.22 1.39 11.70
C PHE A 40 1.28 2.89 11.95
N SER A 41 0.12 3.50 12.05
CA SER A 41 -0.09 4.91 12.31
C SER A 41 -1.37 5.06 13.14
N LYS A 42 -1.70 6.27 13.52
CA LYS A 42 -2.88 6.57 14.34
C LYS A 42 -4.17 5.96 13.79
N ASN A 43 -4.33 5.90 12.47
CA ASN A 43 -5.57 5.48 11.81
C ASN A 43 -5.44 4.14 11.06
N ILE A 44 -4.21 3.65 10.79
CA ILE A 44 -3.98 2.42 10.03
C ILE A 44 -3.57 1.29 10.97
N LYS A 45 -4.42 0.26 11.04
CA LYS A 45 -4.16 -0.96 11.80
C LYS A 45 -3.68 -2.08 10.89
N LEU A 46 -2.51 -2.66 11.17
CA LEU A 46 -1.97 -3.82 10.46
C LEU A 46 -2.47 -5.13 11.05
N ASN A 47 -2.62 -6.16 10.21
CA ASN A 47 -2.93 -7.52 10.64
C ASN A 47 -1.67 -8.32 11.00
N ILE A 48 -0.51 -7.94 10.45
CA ILE A 48 0.82 -8.41 10.88
C ILE A 48 1.74 -7.21 11.10
N PRO A 49 2.66 -7.24 12.08
CA PRO A 49 3.49 -6.10 12.47
C PRO A 49 4.71 -5.91 11.54
N ILE A 50 4.53 -6.04 10.22
CA ILE A 50 5.65 -5.99 9.26
C ILE A 50 5.35 -4.96 8.17
N ILE A 51 6.36 -4.14 7.89
CA ILE A 51 6.34 -3.09 6.88
C ILE A 51 7.52 -3.32 5.94
N SER A 52 7.33 -3.29 4.62
CA SER A 52 8.47 -3.30 3.71
C SER A 52 9.06 -1.90 3.56
N ALA A 53 10.37 -1.80 3.74
CA ALA A 53 11.12 -0.55 3.80
C ALA A 53 11.12 0.18 2.45
N ASN A 54 11.08 1.50 2.51
CA ASN A 54 11.11 2.40 1.35
C ASN A 54 12.51 2.53 0.72
N MET A 55 13.10 1.40 0.39
CA MET A 55 14.44 1.30 -0.19
C MET A 55 14.37 0.97 -1.68
N ASP A 56 15.28 1.54 -2.44
CA ASP A 56 15.47 1.21 -3.86
C ASP A 56 15.67 -0.30 -4.04
N ALA A 57 15.06 -0.84 -5.10
CA ALA A 57 15.03 -2.26 -5.41
C ALA A 57 14.42 -3.18 -4.33
N VAL A 58 13.82 -2.63 -3.26
CA VAL A 58 13.14 -3.41 -2.21
C VAL A 58 11.63 -3.24 -2.32
N THR A 59 11.12 -2.01 -2.22
CA THR A 59 9.67 -1.79 -2.22
C THR A 59 9.23 -0.97 -3.41
N GLU A 60 8.76 -1.68 -4.41
CA GLU A 60 7.95 -1.22 -5.52
C GLU A 60 6.58 -1.90 -5.48
N ALA A 61 5.71 -1.67 -6.48
CA ALA A 61 4.35 -2.20 -6.50
C ALA A 61 4.26 -3.71 -6.23
N PRO A 62 5.09 -4.61 -6.79
CA PRO A 62 4.99 -6.04 -6.52
C PRO A 62 5.18 -6.40 -5.03
N MET A 63 6.18 -5.78 -4.37
CA MET A 63 6.42 -5.98 -2.94
C MET A 63 5.30 -5.37 -2.10
N ALA A 64 4.84 -4.16 -2.41
CA ALA A 64 3.76 -3.49 -1.69
C ALA A 64 2.45 -4.28 -1.79
N ILE A 65 2.12 -4.83 -2.96
CA ILE A 65 0.97 -5.72 -3.17
C ILE A 65 1.09 -6.96 -2.28
N THR A 66 2.26 -7.61 -2.27
CA THR A 66 2.50 -8.81 -1.47
C THR A 66 2.36 -8.51 0.02
N MET A 67 2.97 -7.43 0.50
CA MET A 67 2.90 -7.01 1.90
C MET A 67 1.47 -6.73 2.34
N ALA A 68 0.73 -5.92 1.59
CA ALA A 68 -0.66 -5.62 1.91
C ALA A 68 -1.56 -6.87 1.84
N SER A 69 -1.34 -7.76 0.88
CA SER A 69 -2.06 -9.04 0.78
C SER A 69 -1.84 -9.94 1.99
N LEU A 70 -0.66 -9.89 2.61
CA LEU A 70 -0.32 -10.64 3.83
C LEU A 70 -0.70 -9.91 5.12
N GLY A 71 -1.29 -8.72 5.04
CA GLY A 71 -1.77 -7.96 6.18
C GLY A 71 -0.79 -6.95 6.79
N GLY A 72 0.38 -6.77 6.17
CA GLY A 72 1.32 -5.68 6.41
C GLY A 72 1.08 -4.49 5.49
N ILE A 73 2.07 -3.61 5.32
CA ILE A 73 2.03 -2.49 4.37
C ILE A 73 3.39 -2.32 3.69
N GLY A 74 3.39 -1.94 2.41
CA GLY A 74 4.59 -1.57 1.68
C GLY A 74 4.70 -0.05 1.52
N ILE A 75 5.92 0.48 1.67
CA ILE A 75 6.19 1.90 1.46
C ILE A 75 7.02 2.04 0.18
N ILE A 76 6.41 2.59 -0.88
CA ILE A 76 7.08 2.79 -2.17
C ILE A 76 8.22 3.81 -1.99
N HIS A 77 9.41 3.46 -2.47
CA HIS A 77 10.58 4.33 -2.34
C HIS A 77 10.50 5.57 -3.27
N ARG A 78 11.27 6.61 -2.94
CA ARG A 78 11.30 7.90 -3.67
C ARG A 78 12.44 8.03 -4.69
N PHE A 79 13.26 6.99 -4.88
CA PHE A 79 14.42 7.00 -5.79
C PHE A 79 14.00 6.74 -7.25
N MET A 80 12.93 7.41 -7.68
CA MET A 80 12.37 7.42 -9.02
C MET A 80 11.73 8.79 -9.28
N ASN A 81 11.38 9.10 -10.53
CA ASN A 81 10.64 10.34 -10.81
C ASN A 81 9.21 10.27 -10.21
N ILE A 82 8.54 11.42 -10.16
CA ILE A 82 7.23 11.54 -9.51
C ILE A 82 6.19 10.67 -10.22
N GLU A 83 6.19 10.72 -11.55
CA GLU A 83 5.24 10.00 -12.39
C GLU A 83 5.36 8.48 -12.21
N GLN A 84 6.58 7.96 -12.15
CA GLN A 84 6.83 6.54 -11.88
C GLN A 84 6.33 6.12 -10.49
N GLN A 85 6.57 6.92 -9.46
CA GLN A 85 6.11 6.61 -8.11
C GLN A 85 4.58 6.62 -8.02
N VAL A 86 3.93 7.59 -8.67
CA VAL A 86 2.47 7.66 -8.81
C VAL A 86 1.92 6.42 -9.49
N GLU A 87 2.56 5.97 -10.58
CA GLU A 87 2.17 4.75 -11.29
C GLU A 87 2.28 3.51 -10.38
N GLN A 88 3.36 3.38 -9.60
CA GLN A 88 3.53 2.30 -8.62
C GLN A 88 2.37 2.27 -7.61
N VAL A 89 2.00 3.43 -7.04
CA VAL A 89 0.86 3.53 -6.12
C VAL A 89 -0.43 3.10 -6.81
N GLN A 90 -0.68 3.58 -8.02
CA GLN A 90 -1.87 3.21 -8.79
C GLN A 90 -1.91 1.71 -9.13
N GLN A 91 -0.76 1.08 -9.40
CA GLN A 91 -0.68 -0.37 -9.61
C GLN A 91 -1.13 -1.14 -8.35
N VAL A 92 -0.69 -0.72 -7.15
CA VAL A 92 -1.13 -1.32 -5.90
C VAL A 92 -2.64 -1.15 -5.72
N LYS A 93 -3.15 0.07 -5.91
CA LYS A 93 -4.59 0.37 -5.75
C LYS A 93 -5.48 -0.39 -6.73
N ARG A 94 -4.99 -0.71 -7.92
CA ARG A 94 -5.73 -1.49 -8.93
C ARG A 94 -5.60 -3.01 -8.75
N SER A 95 -4.63 -3.49 -7.98
CA SER A 95 -4.27 -4.91 -7.94
C SER A 95 -5.34 -5.82 -7.30
N GLU A 96 -6.14 -5.29 -6.35
CA GLU A 96 -7.19 -6.06 -5.66
C GLU A 96 -8.47 -5.24 -5.38
N GLY A 97 -8.79 -4.24 -6.17
CA GLY A 97 -10.11 -3.61 -6.14
C GLY A 97 -11.21 -4.67 -6.42
N ILE A 98 -12.36 -4.59 -5.75
CA ILE A 98 -13.52 -5.41 -6.13
C ILE A 98 -13.90 -5.13 -7.58
N MET A 99 -13.68 -3.89 -8.01
CA MET A 99 -14.01 -3.37 -9.32
C MET A 99 -12.75 -2.85 -10.01
N ILE A 100 -12.54 -3.30 -11.21
CA ILE A 100 -11.57 -2.72 -12.15
C ILE A 100 -12.20 -1.43 -12.68
N GLU A 101 -11.74 -0.26 -12.21
CA GLU A 101 -12.32 1.05 -12.56
C GLU A 101 -12.09 1.46 -14.03
N GLN A 102 -11.07 0.91 -14.68
CA GLN A 102 -10.78 1.13 -16.10
C GLN A 102 -10.55 -0.22 -16.81
N PRO A 103 -11.61 -0.98 -17.08
CA PRO A 103 -11.49 -2.25 -17.77
C PRO A 103 -11.03 -2.04 -19.22
N ILE A 104 -10.29 -3.01 -19.74
CA ILE A 104 -9.92 -3.02 -21.15
C ILE A 104 -11.17 -3.15 -22.00
N THR A 105 -11.32 -2.25 -22.96
CA THR A 105 -12.47 -2.18 -23.86
C THR A 105 -12.04 -2.21 -25.31
N ILE A 106 -12.98 -2.55 -26.19
CA ILE A 106 -12.81 -2.50 -27.64
C ILE A 106 -14.08 -1.93 -28.29
N LYS A 107 -13.95 -1.38 -29.48
CA LYS A 107 -15.10 -0.92 -30.30
C LYS A 107 -15.75 -2.09 -31.04
N PRO A 108 -17.07 -1.99 -31.36
CA PRO A 108 -17.78 -3.04 -32.09
C PRO A 108 -17.17 -3.44 -33.45
N GLU A 109 -16.51 -2.49 -34.10
CA GLU A 109 -15.84 -2.65 -35.40
C GLU A 109 -14.42 -3.22 -35.26
N GLY A 110 -13.89 -3.35 -34.05
CA GLY A 110 -12.59 -3.97 -33.78
C GLY A 110 -12.54 -5.42 -34.28
N SER A 111 -11.37 -5.89 -34.68
CA SER A 111 -11.20 -7.25 -35.19
C SER A 111 -10.97 -8.27 -34.07
N ILE A 112 -11.25 -9.54 -34.35
CA ILE A 112 -10.94 -10.65 -33.45
C ILE A 112 -9.44 -10.76 -33.17
N PHE A 113 -8.61 -10.45 -34.15
CA PHE A 113 -7.16 -10.35 -33.96
C PHE A 113 -6.80 -9.37 -32.83
N GLN A 114 -7.37 -8.17 -32.86
CA GLN A 114 -7.16 -7.17 -31.80
C GLN A 114 -7.63 -7.65 -30.43
N VAL A 115 -8.76 -8.37 -30.36
CA VAL A 115 -9.24 -8.96 -29.11
C VAL A 115 -8.26 -9.99 -28.57
N LYS A 116 -7.76 -10.91 -29.41
CA LYS A 116 -6.77 -11.92 -29.03
C LYS A 116 -5.46 -11.28 -28.55
N GLU A 117 -4.99 -10.24 -29.24
CA GLU A 117 -3.80 -9.49 -28.86
C GLU A 117 -3.98 -8.79 -27.49
N LEU A 118 -5.07 -8.05 -27.29
CA LEU A 118 -5.37 -7.39 -26.03
C LEU A 118 -5.50 -8.38 -24.88
N MET A 119 -6.18 -9.51 -25.10
CA MET A 119 -6.31 -10.57 -24.09
C MET A 119 -4.96 -11.19 -23.69
N SER A 120 -4.07 -11.38 -24.67
CA SER A 120 -2.73 -11.92 -24.45
C SER A 120 -1.84 -10.94 -23.70
N ASN A 121 -1.77 -9.69 -24.16
CA ASN A 121 -0.90 -8.65 -23.61
C ASN A 121 -1.29 -8.31 -22.16
N HIS A 122 -2.59 -8.25 -21.86
CA HIS A 122 -3.09 -7.93 -20.52
C HIS A 122 -3.40 -9.18 -19.66
N LYS A 123 -3.16 -10.40 -20.18
CA LYS A 123 -3.44 -11.68 -19.50
C LYS A 123 -4.88 -11.79 -18.94
N ILE A 124 -5.86 -11.29 -19.71
CA ILE A 124 -7.28 -11.28 -19.35
C ILE A 124 -8.08 -12.30 -20.15
N GLY A 125 -9.23 -12.69 -19.62
CA GLY A 125 -10.11 -13.70 -20.22
C GLY A 125 -11.39 -13.14 -20.82
N GLY A 126 -11.49 -11.83 -21.04
CA GLY A 126 -12.62 -11.17 -21.70
C GLY A 126 -12.48 -9.68 -21.74
N ILE A 127 -13.10 -9.06 -22.75
CA ILE A 127 -13.03 -7.65 -23.05
C ILE A 127 -14.46 -7.10 -23.19
N LEU A 128 -14.69 -5.91 -22.68
CA LEU A 128 -15.96 -5.22 -22.79
C LEU A 128 -16.03 -4.43 -24.10
N VAL A 129 -17.17 -4.48 -24.77
CA VAL A 129 -17.40 -3.76 -26.03
C VAL A 129 -18.23 -2.51 -25.73
N VAL A 130 -17.70 -1.35 -26.11
CA VAL A 130 -18.32 -0.04 -25.83
C VAL A 130 -18.41 0.82 -27.10
N ASP A 131 -19.43 1.70 -27.16
CA ASP A 131 -19.54 2.70 -28.21
C ASP A 131 -18.63 3.92 -27.96
N ASN A 132 -18.74 4.96 -28.79
CA ASN A 132 -17.93 6.17 -28.68
C ASN A 132 -18.22 6.99 -27.40
N ASP A 133 -19.40 6.85 -26.83
CA ASP A 133 -19.81 7.49 -25.57
C ASP A 133 -19.54 6.60 -24.35
N TYR A 134 -18.73 5.53 -24.51
CA TYR A 134 -18.42 4.56 -23.46
C TYR A 134 -19.63 3.78 -22.91
N LYS A 135 -20.75 3.75 -23.66
CA LYS A 135 -21.89 2.91 -23.31
C LYS A 135 -21.57 1.44 -23.60
N LEU A 136 -21.95 0.59 -22.67
CA LEU A 136 -21.72 -0.85 -22.79
C LEU A 136 -22.65 -1.45 -23.86
N LEU A 137 -22.06 -2.10 -24.85
CA LEU A 137 -22.77 -2.79 -25.93
C LEU A 137 -22.73 -4.32 -25.80
N GLY A 138 -21.64 -4.87 -25.23
CA GLY A 138 -21.48 -6.31 -25.13
C GLY A 138 -20.19 -6.72 -24.42
N ILE A 139 -19.95 -8.01 -24.44
CA ILE A 139 -18.73 -8.63 -23.89
C ILE A 139 -18.25 -9.74 -24.82
N VAL A 140 -16.93 -9.85 -25.00
CA VAL A 140 -16.28 -10.98 -25.67
C VAL A 140 -15.40 -11.69 -24.67
N THR A 141 -15.51 -13.00 -24.59
CA THR A 141 -14.75 -13.86 -23.69
C THR A 141 -13.94 -14.92 -24.43
N LYS A 142 -13.03 -15.59 -23.74
CA LYS A 142 -12.29 -16.72 -24.34
C LYS A 142 -13.22 -17.81 -24.90
N ARG A 143 -14.43 -17.95 -24.34
CA ARG A 143 -15.41 -18.93 -24.79
C ARG A 143 -15.93 -18.57 -26.19
N ASP A 144 -16.19 -17.30 -26.45
CA ASP A 144 -16.67 -16.81 -27.74
C ASP A 144 -15.61 -16.94 -28.83
N LEU A 145 -14.32 -16.90 -28.44
CA LEU A 145 -13.17 -17.04 -29.35
C LEU A 145 -12.76 -18.50 -29.62
N PHE A 146 -13.30 -19.46 -28.88
CA PHE A 146 -12.77 -20.83 -28.85
C PHE A 146 -12.90 -21.54 -30.21
N PHE A 147 -13.96 -21.24 -30.97
CA PHE A 147 -14.21 -21.82 -32.32
C PHE A 147 -14.15 -20.76 -33.43
N GLU A 148 -13.65 -19.54 -33.11
CA GLU A 148 -13.56 -18.49 -34.12
C GLU A 148 -12.14 -18.44 -34.70
N TYR A 149 -12.08 -18.73 -36.00
CA TYR A 149 -10.81 -18.82 -36.75
C TYR A 149 -10.59 -17.63 -37.70
N ASP A 150 -11.63 -16.81 -37.97
CA ASP A 150 -11.49 -15.61 -38.80
C ASP A 150 -11.07 -14.40 -37.94
N ASP A 151 -9.78 -14.12 -37.98
CA ASP A 151 -9.19 -13.03 -37.23
C ASP A 151 -9.62 -11.62 -37.73
N ASN A 152 -10.15 -11.51 -38.94
CA ASN A 152 -10.61 -10.23 -39.52
C ASN A 152 -12.07 -9.93 -39.21
N LYS A 153 -12.81 -10.87 -38.65
CA LYS A 153 -14.21 -10.70 -38.32
C LYS A 153 -14.40 -9.62 -37.26
N ALA A 154 -15.47 -8.85 -37.36
CA ALA A 154 -15.75 -7.76 -36.42
C ALA A 154 -16.27 -8.31 -35.09
N VAL A 155 -15.86 -7.69 -33.98
CA VAL A 155 -16.24 -8.05 -32.61
C VAL A 155 -17.75 -8.13 -32.42
N LYS A 156 -18.51 -7.21 -33.01
CA LYS A 156 -19.99 -7.15 -32.95
C LYS A 156 -20.69 -8.42 -33.43
N GLU A 157 -20.00 -9.22 -34.27
CA GLU A 157 -20.59 -10.43 -34.84
C GLU A 157 -20.51 -11.64 -33.89
N ILE A 158 -19.64 -11.58 -32.87
CA ILE A 158 -19.42 -12.66 -31.93
C ILE A 158 -19.67 -12.28 -30.45
N MET A 159 -19.77 -10.97 -30.16
CA MET A 159 -19.98 -10.52 -28.79
C MET A 159 -21.33 -11.00 -28.24
N THR A 160 -21.39 -11.26 -26.95
CA THR A 160 -22.63 -11.40 -26.23
C THR A 160 -23.22 -10.01 -25.99
N SER A 161 -24.34 -9.68 -26.62
CA SER A 161 -25.08 -8.41 -26.47
C SER A 161 -26.44 -8.59 -25.83
N ASP A 162 -27.10 -9.72 -26.12
CA ASP A 162 -28.43 -10.02 -25.60
C ASP A 162 -28.37 -10.50 -24.15
N ASN A 163 -29.29 -10.00 -23.31
CA ASN A 163 -29.39 -10.37 -21.89
C ASN A 163 -28.10 -10.14 -21.09
N LEU A 164 -27.35 -9.10 -21.44
CA LEU A 164 -26.12 -8.74 -20.75
C LEU A 164 -26.40 -8.41 -19.29
N ILE A 165 -25.82 -9.19 -18.38
CA ILE A 165 -25.96 -8.97 -16.94
C ILE A 165 -25.03 -7.87 -16.51
N THR A 166 -25.56 -6.78 -15.97
CA THR A 166 -24.84 -5.64 -15.44
C THR A 166 -25.29 -5.33 -14.02
N ALA A 167 -24.55 -4.48 -13.32
CA ALA A 167 -24.94 -3.96 -12.01
C ALA A 167 -24.62 -2.47 -11.87
N PRO A 168 -25.29 -1.73 -10.96
CA PRO A 168 -25.01 -0.33 -10.71
C PRO A 168 -23.73 -0.13 -9.90
N GLU A 169 -23.23 1.10 -9.88
CA GLU A 169 -22.18 1.55 -8.96
C GLU A 169 -22.61 1.33 -7.50
N GLY A 170 -21.61 1.10 -6.63
CA GLY A 170 -21.82 0.92 -5.19
C GLY A 170 -22.36 -0.45 -4.79
N LEU A 171 -22.36 -1.44 -5.70
CA LEU A 171 -22.76 -2.81 -5.42
C LEU A 171 -21.90 -3.41 -4.30
N SER A 172 -22.55 -4.02 -3.29
CA SER A 172 -21.84 -4.74 -2.23
C SER A 172 -21.21 -6.03 -2.76
N LEU A 173 -20.15 -6.49 -2.08
CA LEU A 173 -19.50 -7.77 -2.40
C LEU A 173 -20.47 -8.94 -2.37
N ASP A 174 -21.34 -8.97 -1.35
CA ASP A 174 -22.30 -10.08 -1.18
C ASP A 174 -23.39 -10.07 -2.24
N ASP A 175 -23.82 -8.91 -2.71
CA ASP A 175 -24.76 -8.82 -3.81
C ASP A 175 -24.11 -9.18 -5.14
N ALA A 176 -22.84 -8.76 -5.36
CA ALA A 176 -22.08 -9.23 -6.52
C ALA A 176 -22.00 -10.77 -6.56
N LYS A 177 -21.69 -11.42 -5.43
CA LYS A 177 -21.68 -12.89 -5.31
C LYS A 177 -23.02 -13.51 -5.70
N LYS A 178 -24.14 -12.99 -5.20
CA LYS A 178 -25.48 -13.48 -5.54
C LYS A 178 -25.74 -13.39 -7.04
N ILE A 179 -25.31 -12.29 -7.68
CA ILE A 179 -25.44 -12.12 -9.15
C ILE A 179 -24.60 -13.16 -9.89
N PHE A 180 -23.33 -13.36 -9.52
CA PHE A 180 -22.47 -14.36 -10.13
C PHE A 180 -23.04 -15.77 -10.01
N MET A 181 -23.51 -16.16 -8.82
CA MET A 181 -24.08 -17.49 -8.57
C MET A 181 -25.39 -17.72 -9.34
N LYS A 182 -26.29 -16.72 -9.30
CA LYS A 182 -27.60 -16.81 -9.96
C LYS A 182 -27.49 -16.91 -11.48
N ASN A 183 -26.60 -16.11 -12.08
CA ASN A 183 -26.48 -15.99 -13.53
C ASN A 183 -25.36 -16.86 -14.13
N LYS A 184 -24.54 -17.52 -13.30
CA LYS A 184 -23.38 -18.37 -13.70
C LYS A 184 -22.41 -17.64 -14.62
N ILE A 185 -22.18 -16.36 -14.38
CA ILE A 185 -21.25 -15.51 -15.11
C ILE A 185 -19.90 -15.40 -14.37
N GLU A 186 -18.83 -15.01 -15.08
CA GLU A 186 -17.50 -14.79 -14.50
C GLU A 186 -17.12 -13.33 -14.48
N LYS A 187 -17.85 -12.48 -15.19
CA LYS A 187 -17.58 -11.06 -15.36
C LYS A 187 -18.88 -10.27 -15.25
N LEU A 188 -18.87 -9.24 -14.42
CA LEU A 188 -20.01 -8.40 -14.14
C LEU A 188 -19.64 -6.96 -14.45
N PRO A 189 -20.02 -6.42 -15.62
CA PRO A 189 -19.84 -5.01 -15.94
C PRO A 189 -20.67 -4.13 -14.99
N ILE A 190 -20.06 -3.05 -14.53
CA ILE A 190 -20.70 -2.04 -13.69
C ILE A 190 -20.98 -0.82 -14.55
N VAL A 191 -22.22 -0.37 -14.53
CA VAL A 191 -22.70 0.74 -15.36
C VAL A 191 -23.43 1.78 -14.51
N ASN A 192 -23.38 3.04 -14.94
CA ASN A 192 -24.21 4.08 -14.34
C ASN A 192 -25.64 4.08 -14.91
N SER A 193 -26.49 5.00 -14.45
CA SER A 193 -27.89 5.15 -14.87
C SER A 193 -28.09 5.44 -16.37
N LYS A 194 -27.03 5.86 -17.09
CA LYS A 194 -27.03 6.11 -18.54
C LYS A 194 -26.42 4.96 -19.35
N ASN A 195 -26.22 3.79 -18.73
CA ASN A 195 -25.55 2.63 -19.30
C ASN A 195 -24.08 2.88 -19.74
N VAL A 196 -23.43 3.90 -19.17
CA VAL A 196 -22.00 4.14 -19.38
C VAL A 196 -21.21 3.20 -18.48
N LEU A 197 -20.22 2.54 -19.04
CA LEU A 197 -19.35 1.61 -18.33
C LEU A 197 -18.49 2.37 -17.31
N VAL A 198 -18.56 1.96 -16.04
CA VAL A 198 -17.78 2.53 -14.92
C VAL A 198 -16.75 1.57 -14.39
N GLY A 199 -16.96 0.26 -14.59
CA GLY A 199 -16.02 -0.73 -14.10
C GLY A 199 -16.42 -2.16 -14.45
N LEU A 200 -15.59 -3.10 -13.97
CA LEU A 200 -15.78 -4.53 -14.14
C LEU A 200 -15.44 -5.25 -12.83
N ILE A 201 -16.33 -6.11 -12.37
CA ILE A 201 -16.06 -7.06 -11.29
C ILE A 201 -15.89 -8.45 -11.91
N THR A 202 -14.91 -9.24 -11.44
CA THR A 202 -14.77 -10.64 -11.87
C THR A 202 -14.96 -11.60 -10.70
N SER A 203 -15.44 -12.82 -11.01
CA SER A 203 -15.58 -13.89 -10.00
C SER A 203 -14.23 -14.27 -9.37
N LYS A 204 -13.13 -14.14 -10.12
CA LYS A 204 -11.76 -14.38 -9.63
C LYS A 204 -11.35 -13.38 -8.55
N ASP A 205 -11.74 -12.11 -8.69
CA ASP A 205 -11.38 -11.06 -7.72
C ASP A 205 -12.12 -11.28 -6.40
N ILE A 206 -13.40 -11.69 -6.48
CA ILE A 206 -14.17 -12.08 -5.29
C ILE A 206 -13.55 -13.31 -4.62
N TYR A 207 -13.22 -14.34 -5.38
CA TYR A 207 -12.65 -15.58 -4.85
C TYR A 207 -11.26 -15.37 -4.19
N LYS A 208 -10.40 -14.54 -4.80
CA LYS A 208 -9.12 -14.16 -4.21
C LYS A 208 -9.31 -13.47 -2.85
N ARG A 209 -10.28 -12.55 -2.79
CA ARG A 209 -10.55 -11.78 -1.56
C ARG A 209 -11.02 -12.66 -0.41
N GLU A 210 -11.80 -13.70 -0.66
CA GLU A 210 -12.24 -14.64 0.37
C GLU A 210 -11.13 -15.54 0.92
N ARG A 211 -10.14 -15.84 0.09
CA ARG A 211 -9.02 -16.70 0.47
C ARG A 211 -7.97 -16.03 1.34
N ILE A 212 -7.91 -14.69 1.34
CA ILE A 212 -6.91 -13.93 2.10
C ILE A 212 -7.62 -12.89 2.97
N PRO A 213 -8.32 -13.32 4.04
CA PRO A 213 -9.07 -12.41 4.92
C PRO A 213 -8.17 -11.45 5.70
N ILE A 214 -6.85 -11.73 5.76
CA ILE A 214 -5.87 -10.90 6.46
C ILE A 214 -5.34 -9.73 5.65
N SER A 215 -5.70 -9.58 4.36
CA SER A 215 -5.21 -8.48 3.53
C SER A 215 -5.55 -7.12 4.14
N LEU A 216 -4.59 -6.19 4.08
CA LEU A 216 -4.77 -4.81 4.53
C LEU A 216 -5.45 -4.00 3.43
N LYS A 217 -6.66 -3.52 3.68
CA LYS A 217 -7.50 -2.84 2.68
C LYS A 217 -8.09 -1.55 3.21
N ASP A 218 -8.27 -0.59 2.31
CA ASP A 218 -8.99 0.65 2.56
C ASP A 218 -10.52 0.43 2.59
N SER A 219 -11.29 1.47 2.88
CA SER A 219 -12.74 1.44 2.93
C SER A 219 -13.41 1.04 1.59
N LYS A 220 -12.71 1.22 0.46
CA LYS A 220 -13.15 0.82 -0.87
C LYS A 220 -12.74 -0.62 -1.22
N GLY A 221 -12.05 -1.32 -0.31
CA GLY A 221 -11.58 -2.69 -0.49
C GLY A 221 -10.34 -2.85 -1.37
N ARG A 222 -9.61 -1.76 -1.63
CA ARG A 222 -8.33 -1.77 -2.35
C ARG A 222 -7.18 -1.97 -1.38
N LEU A 223 -6.08 -2.59 -1.81
CA LEU A 223 -4.89 -2.74 -0.98
C LEU A 223 -4.36 -1.38 -0.53
N MET A 224 -3.93 -1.30 0.75
CA MET A 224 -3.31 -0.11 1.28
C MET A 224 -1.83 -0.05 0.95
N VAL A 225 -1.33 1.17 0.73
CA VAL A 225 0.06 1.44 0.34
C VAL A 225 0.52 2.78 0.90
N GLY A 226 1.75 2.84 1.39
CA GLY A 226 2.43 4.10 1.69
C GLY A 226 3.43 4.47 0.60
N ALA A 227 3.85 5.73 0.58
CA ALA A 227 4.90 6.21 -0.30
C ALA A 227 5.83 7.19 0.41
N ALA A 228 7.13 7.07 0.15
CA ALA A 228 8.14 7.93 0.75
C ALA A 228 8.33 9.22 -0.06
N ILE A 229 8.59 10.30 0.66
CA ILE A 229 9.01 11.60 0.11
C ILE A 229 10.27 12.10 0.84
N GLY A 230 10.94 13.08 0.27
CA GLY A 230 12.04 13.81 0.91
C GLY A 230 11.56 15.10 1.60
N VAL A 231 12.48 16.08 1.68
CA VAL A 231 12.23 17.39 2.33
C VAL A 231 12.52 18.57 1.41
N ARG A 232 12.60 18.35 0.09
CA ARG A 232 12.81 19.40 -0.90
C ARG A 232 11.48 19.98 -1.35
N ASP A 233 11.49 21.17 -1.93
CA ASP A 233 10.25 21.82 -2.39
C ASP A 233 9.54 21.02 -3.49
N GLU A 234 10.26 20.26 -4.31
CA GLU A 234 9.68 19.33 -5.30
C GLU A 234 8.85 18.20 -4.65
N ASP A 235 9.17 17.81 -3.41
CA ASP A 235 8.47 16.75 -2.69
C ASP A 235 7.07 17.19 -2.23
N ILE A 236 6.77 18.49 -2.20
CA ILE A 236 5.40 18.99 -1.95
C ILE A 236 4.48 18.58 -3.10
N LYS A 237 4.93 18.81 -4.35
CA LYS A 237 4.17 18.38 -5.54
C LYS A 237 4.08 16.86 -5.63
N ARG A 238 5.15 16.16 -5.23
CA ARG A 238 5.17 14.70 -5.13
C ARG A 238 4.09 14.21 -4.17
N ALA A 239 4.01 14.78 -2.96
CA ALA A 239 2.98 14.43 -1.98
C ALA A 239 1.56 14.65 -2.53
N GLU A 240 1.30 15.80 -3.15
CA GLU A 240 0.00 16.12 -3.75
C GLU A 240 -0.42 15.08 -4.82
N LEU A 241 0.49 14.71 -5.72
CA LEU A 241 0.20 13.74 -6.78
C LEU A 241 0.03 12.32 -6.23
N LEU A 242 0.75 11.95 -5.18
CA LEU A 242 0.58 10.67 -4.48
C LEU A 242 -0.77 10.59 -3.75
N VAL A 243 -1.20 11.66 -3.10
CA VAL A 243 -2.54 11.77 -2.48
C VAL A 243 -3.63 11.60 -3.54
N ASN A 244 -3.51 12.29 -4.67
CA ASN A 244 -4.44 12.16 -5.81
C ASN A 244 -4.45 10.75 -6.41
N ALA A 245 -3.34 10.01 -6.34
CA ALA A 245 -3.25 8.61 -6.75
C ALA A 245 -3.90 7.63 -5.74
N GLY A 246 -4.28 8.12 -4.56
CA GLY A 246 -4.97 7.36 -3.52
C GLY A 246 -4.02 6.63 -2.56
N VAL A 247 -2.82 7.16 -2.31
CA VAL A 247 -1.92 6.64 -1.26
C VAL A 247 -2.61 6.72 0.11
N ASP A 248 -2.34 5.77 1.01
CA ASP A 248 -2.95 5.75 2.35
C ASP A 248 -2.04 6.40 3.40
N ALA A 249 -0.74 6.46 3.13
CA ALA A 249 0.22 7.08 4.04
C ALA A 249 1.39 7.72 3.27
N ILE A 250 1.81 8.90 3.71
CA ILE A 250 3.03 9.57 3.26
C ILE A 250 4.10 9.40 4.34
N VAL A 251 5.32 9.02 3.93
CA VAL A 251 6.46 8.87 4.82
C VAL A 251 7.55 9.88 4.45
N ILE A 252 7.75 10.89 5.29
CA ILE A 252 8.93 11.78 5.16
C ILE A 252 10.15 10.99 5.65
N ASP A 253 11.04 10.63 4.74
CA ASP A 253 12.18 9.76 5.00
C ASP A 253 13.50 10.44 4.67
N ILE A 254 14.25 10.78 5.71
CA ILE A 254 15.61 11.31 5.62
C ILE A 254 16.51 10.70 6.69
N ALA A 255 17.83 10.74 6.46
CA ALA A 255 18.83 10.14 7.34
C ALA A 255 18.80 10.70 8.76
N HIS A 256 18.39 11.97 8.93
CA HIS A 256 18.25 12.65 10.22
C HIS A 256 16.91 13.39 10.29
N GLY A 257 15.90 12.71 10.79
CA GLY A 257 14.51 13.21 10.86
C GLY A 257 14.31 14.33 11.88
N HIS A 258 15.13 14.41 12.91
CA HIS A 258 15.09 15.50 13.89
C HIS A 258 15.80 16.74 13.35
N SER A 259 15.22 17.38 12.35
CA SER A 259 15.78 18.57 11.69
C SER A 259 14.69 19.59 11.34
N ASP A 260 15.07 20.87 11.26
CA ASP A 260 14.17 21.95 10.83
C ASP A 260 13.58 21.70 9.44
N LEU A 261 14.30 21.02 8.56
CA LEU A 261 13.80 20.67 7.22
C LEU A 261 12.61 19.74 7.29
N THR A 262 12.67 18.74 8.18
CA THR A 262 11.56 17.80 8.40
C THR A 262 10.35 18.51 8.97
N LEU A 263 10.54 19.30 10.04
CA LEU A 263 9.45 20.06 10.68
C LEU A 263 8.78 21.04 9.70
N LYS A 264 9.58 21.73 8.88
CA LYS A 264 9.05 22.60 7.82
C LYS A 264 8.27 21.82 6.76
N MET A 265 8.75 20.63 6.36
CA MET A 265 8.04 19.82 5.37
C MET A 265 6.71 19.31 5.93
N ILE A 266 6.66 18.81 7.17
CA ILE A 266 5.41 18.41 7.85
C ILE A 266 4.39 19.56 7.76
N ASN A 267 4.75 20.76 8.19
CA ASN A 267 3.85 21.92 8.16
C ASN A 267 3.37 22.30 6.75
N LYS A 268 4.24 22.14 5.72
CA LYS A 268 3.89 22.47 4.33
C LYS A 268 2.87 21.51 3.72
N ILE A 269 2.97 20.20 4.02
CA ILE A 269 2.13 19.19 3.37
C ILE A 269 0.90 18.79 4.17
N GLN A 270 0.82 19.14 5.46
CA GLN A 270 -0.27 18.74 6.36
C GLN A 270 -1.67 19.05 5.79
N ASN A 271 -1.83 20.22 5.17
CA ASN A 271 -3.11 20.61 4.55
C ASN A 271 -3.43 19.87 3.23
N LEU A 272 -2.47 19.10 2.69
CA LEU A 272 -2.67 18.30 1.48
C LEU A 272 -3.15 16.87 1.82
N LEU A 273 -3.05 16.45 3.10
CA LEU A 273 -3.21 15.06 3.54
C LEU A 273 -4.63 14.81 4.07
N ASP A 274 -5.67 15.08 3.26
CA ASP A 274 -7.04 14.73 3.65
C ASP A 274 -7.24 13.21 3.60
N GLY A 275 -7.43 12.61 4.80
CA GLY A 275 -7.60 11.15 4.96
C GLY A 275 -6.34 10.29 4.68
N VAL A 276 -5.16 10.91 4.64
CA VAL A 276 -3.86 10.23 4.44
C VAL A 276 -2.98 10.43 5.66
N ASP A 277 -2.46 9.36 6.24
CA ASP A 277 -1.62 9.42 7.44
C ASP A 277 -0.20 9.90 7.11
N LEU A 278 0.35 10.71 8.00
CA LEU A 278 1.70 11.27 7.89
C LEU A 278 2.67 10.60 8.86
N ILE A 279 3.71 10.01 8.33
CA ILE A 279 4.81 9.42 9.10
C ILE A 279 6.08 10.23 8.85
N ALA A 280 6.90 10.43 9.85
CA ALA A 280 8.20 11.06 9.67
C ALA A 280 9.32 10.33 10.42
N GLY A 281 10.52 10.41 9.88
CA GLY A 281 11.75 9.83 10.46
C GLY A 281 12.96 10.03 9.54
N ASN A 282 14.13 9.48 9.93
CA ASN A 282 14.32 8.64 11.10
C ASN A 282 14.82 9.45 12.30
N VAL A 283 14.35 9.10 13.47
CA VAL A 283 14.84 9.63 14.75
C VAL A 283 15.37 8.49 15.64
N ALA A 284 16.10 8.81 16.69
CA ALA A 284 16.63 7.82 17.63
C ALA A 284 16.60 8.32 19.09
N THR A 285 15.88 9.39 19.38
CA THR A 285 15.85 10.02 20.71
C THR A 285 14.44 10.43 21.09
N ALA A 286 14.17 10.46 22.39
CA ALA A 286 12.90 10.95 22.95
C ALA A 286 12.56 12.37 22.47
N ASN A 287 13.53 13.29 22.48
CA ASN A 287 13.31 14.67 22.04
C ASN A 287 12.92 14.76 20.55
N GLY A 288 13.65 14.02 19.68
CA GLY A 288 13.31 14.00 18.26
C GLY A 288 11.91 13.41 18.00
N THR A 289 11.53 12.39 18.76
CA THR A 289 10.18 11.80 18.70
C THR A 289 9.13 12.82 19.14
N LYS A 290 9.38 13.51 20.26
CA LYS A 290 8.46 14.54 20.78
C LYS A 290 8.24 15.66 19.77
N ASP A 291 9.30 16.20 19.19
CA ASP A 291 9.20 17.32 18.25
C ASP A 291 8.43 16.93 16.97
N LEU A 292 8.59 15.69 16.49
CA LEU A 292 7.79 15.20 15.35
C LEU A 292 6.31 15.02 15.72
N ILE A 293 6.02 14.50 16.91
CA ILE A 293 4.63 14.35 17.41
C ILE A 293 3.98 15.73 17.57
N ASP A 294 4.68 16.68 18.18
CA ASP A 294 4.21 18.06 18.37
C ASP A 294 3.96 18.77 17.02
N ALA A 295 4.71 18.38 15.97
CA ALA A 295 4.48 18.85 14.60
C ALA A 295 3.27 18.19 13.90
N GLY A 296 2.64 17.16 14.49
CA GLY A 296 1.38 16.60 14.02
C GLY A 296 1.50 15.37 13.13
N VAL A 297 2.52 14.53 13.31
CA VAL A 297 2.62 13.24 12.61
C VAL A 297 1.73 12.17 13.24
N ASP A 298 1.29 11.18 12.43
CA ASP A 298 0.47 10.06 12.86
C ASP A 298 1.28 8.82 13.25
N ALA A 299 2.58 8.79 12.95
CA ALA A 299 3.55 7.81 13.45
C ALA A 299 4.98 8.35 13.31
N VAL A 300 5.91 7.78 14.10
CA VAL A 300 7.33 8.16 14.06
C VAL A 300 8.18 6.95 13.68
N LYS A 301 9.06 7.11 12.68
CA LYS A 301 10.01 6.07 12.25
C LYS A 301 11.32 6.22 13.01
N VAL A 302 11.73 5.14 13.72
CA VAL A 302 12.84 5.10 14.68
C VAL A 302 13.95 4.21 14.18
N GLY A 303 15.16 4.74 14.09
CA GLY A 303 16.37 4.00 13.74
C GLY A 303 17.39 4.88 13.03
N VAL A 304 18.52 5.14 13.68
CA VAL A 304 19.68 5.87 13.12
C VAL A 304 20.95 5.07 13.37
N GLY A 305 21.59 4.62 12.29
CA GLY A 305 22.83 3.88 12.36
C GLY A 305 22.71 2.39 12.76
N SER A 306 21.50 1.89 12.96
CA SER A 306 21.24 0.50 13.41
C SER A 306 21.07 -0.50 12.27
N GLY A 307 20.71 -0.04 11.06
CA GLY A 307 20.48 -0.90 9.90
C GLY A 307 21.72 -1.61 9.40
N SER A 308 21.58 -2.84 8.91
CA SER A 308 22.71 -3.67 8.42
C SER A 308 23.43 -3.06 7.20
N ILE A 309 22.68 -2.30 6.37
CA ILE A 309 23.22 -1.60 5.20
C ILE A 309 23.35 -0.08 5.43
N CYS A 310 23.05 0.40 6.64
CA CYS A 310 23.17 1.82 6.97
C CYS A 310 24.66 2.20 7.16
N ILE A 311 25.13 3.13 6.34
CA ILE A 311 26.48 3.66 6.41
C ILE A 311 26.63 4.87 7.35
N THR A 312 25.52 5.42 7.86
CA THR A 312 25.53 6.64 8.69
C THR A 312 26.49 6.51 9.87
N ARG A 313 26.42 5.40 10.62
CA ARG A 313 27.33 5.15 11.75
C ARG A 313 28.79 5.09 11.34
N ILE A 314 29.08 4.51 10.19
CA ILE A 314 30.46 4.32 9.69
C ILE A 314 31.01 5.67 9.20
N VAL A 315 30.20 6.45 8.49
CA VAL A 315 30.65 7.68 7.83
C VAL A 315 30.66 8.88 8.81
N THR A 316 29.62 8.99 9.64
CA THR A 316 29.44 10.17 10.50
C THR A 316 29.72 9.93 11.99
N GLY A 317 29.84 8.66 12.42
CA GLY A 317 29.92 8.29 13.83
C GLY A 317 28.61 8.45 14.60
N ALA A 318 27.51 8.85 13.93
CA ALA A 318 26.20 9.07 14.55
C ALA A 318 25.36 7.79 14.52
N GLY A 319 24.66 7.49 15.62
CA GLY A 319 23.77 6.34 15.72
C GLY A 319 23.43 6.02 17.17
N VAL A 320 22.35 5.25 17.36
CA VAL A 320 21.92 4.72 18.66
C VAL A 320 21.58 3.25 18.49
N PRO A 321 22.02 2.35 19.41
CA PRO A 321 21.59 0.95 19.39
C PRO A 321 20.08 0.82 19.38
N GLN A 322 19.54 -0.02 18.49
CA GLN A 322 18.13 0.03 18.10
C GLN A 322 17.15 -0.18 19.25
N LEU A 323 17.42 -1.14 20.14
CA LEU A 323 16.53 -1.38 21.27
C LEU A 323 16.45 -0.16 22.20
N THR A 324 17.58 0.48 22.49
CA THR A 324 17.61 1.70 23.30
C THR A 324 16.85 2.83 22.60
N ALA A 325 17.06 3.02 21.29
CA ALA A 325 16.33 4.02 20.53
C ALA A 325 14.81 3.80 20.57
N ILE A 326 14.37 2.55 20.42
CA ILE A 326 12.95 2.18 20.51
C ILE A 326 12.40 2.48 21.91
N MET A 327 13.10 2.08 22.98
CA MET A 327 12.64 2.30 24.34
C MET A 327 12.50 3.79 24.67
N ASP A 328 13.50 4.59 24.30
CA ASP A 328 13.50 6.04 24.55
C ASP A 328 12.39 6.75 23.74
N CYS A 329 12.21 6.39 22.47
CA CYS A 329 11.17 6.97 21.62
C CYS A 329 9.77 6.52 22.04
N ALA A 330 9.59 5.23 22.40
CA ALA A 330 8.30 4.69 22.82
C ALA A 330 7.81 5.33 24.11
N SER A 331 8.71 5.66 25.05
CA SER A 331 8.34 6.29 26.33
C SER A 331 7.60 7.61 26.13
N VAL A 332 7.95 8.39 25.09
CA VAL A 332 7.30 9.68 24.77
C VAL A 332 6.08 9.48 23.88
N ALA A 333 6.17 8.57 22.90
CA ALA A 333 5.11 8.32 21.95
C ALA A 333 3.86 7.70 22.60
N GLN A 334 4.05 6.90 23.65
CA GLN A 334 2.97 6.25 24.39
C GLN A 334 2.03 7.27 25.05
N ASP A 335 2.55 8.35 25.59
CA ASP A 335 1.75 9.42 26.23
C ASP A 335 0.81 10.12 25.24
N SER A 336 1.19 10.13 23.97
CA SER A 336 0.44 10.77 22.87
C SER A 336 -0.42 9.77 22.05
N ASN A 337 -0.38 8.47 22.37
CA ASN A 337 -0.98 7.38 21.57
C ASN A 337 -0.54 7.40 20.09
N ILE A 338 0.70 7.79 19.81
CA ILE A 338 1.29 7.77 18.49
C ILE A 338 2.16 6.51 18.34
N PRO A 339 1.91 5.65 17.34
CA PRO A 339 2.73 4.48 17.09
C PRO A 339 4.16 4.86 16.69
N ILE A 340 5.12 3.98 17.05
CA ILE A 340 6.48 4.05 16.49
C ILE A 340 6.72 2.87 15.55
N ILE A 341 7.56 3.10 14.55
CA ILE A 341 7.97 2.12 13.56
C ILE A 341 9.46 1.86 13.75
N ALA A 342 9.82 0.65 14.14
CA ALA A 342 11.22 0.25 14.27
C ALA A 342 11.83 0.00 12.88
N ASP A 343 12.87 0.76 12.53
CA ASP A 343 13.53 0.69 11.23
C ASP A 343 14.99 0.28 11.37
N GLY A 344 15.32 -0.92 10.89
CA GLY A 344 16.65 -1.51 10.97
C GLY A 344 17.00 -2.15 12.30
N GLY A 345 18.09 -2.93 12.30
CA GLY A 345 18.58 -3.64 13.49
C GLY A 345 17.77 -4.87 13.90
N ILE A 346 16.70 -5.22 13.17
CA ILE A 346 15.87 -6.42 13.36
C ILE A 346 16.26 -7.43 12.28
N ARG A 347 16.74 -8.62 12.66
CA ARG A 347 17.30 -9.62 11.73
C ARG A 347 16.59 -10.96 11.78
N THR A 348 16.00 -11.28 12.92
CA THR A 348 15.33 -12.55 13.16
C THR A 348 13.94 -12.33 13.75
N SER A 349 13.10 -13.36 13.75
CA SER A 349 11.80 -13.32 14.41
C SER A 349 11.91 -13.19 15.95
N GLY A 350 13.08 -13.51 16.53
CA GLY A 350 13.33 -13.33 17.94
C GLY A 350 13.57 -11.88 18.33
N ASP A 351 14.10 -11.07 17.42
CA ASP A 351 14.31 -9.64 17.63
C ASP A 351 12.99 -8.91 17.70
#